data_4f6879e9cd89c75807a92be1df564839
#
_entry.id   4f6879e9cd89c75807a92be1df564839
#
_cell.length_a   1.000
_cell.length_b   1.000
_cell.length_c   1.000
_cell.angle_alpha   90.00
_cell.angle_beta   90.00
_cell.angle_gamma   90.00
#
_symmetry.space_group_name_H-M   'P 1'
#
loop_
_entity.id
_entity.type
_entity.pdbx_description
1 polymer ?
#
loop_
_entity_poly.entity_id
_entity_poly.type
_entity_poly.pdbx_seq_one_letter_code
_entity_poly.pdbx_strand_id
1 'polypeptide(L)'
;MPMTPLEEIRHSCSHVLATAVLRLFPEAKLDIGPPTDTGFYYDIDLDHRFTAEDLVRLEAEMRKVADENQPFLRKEVSREEAVEIIRARGQERYKLGRLADIPEGEKISFYQNGEFIDLCAGTHVRYSSKLKAFKLLSIAGAYHRGDERNKQLQRIYGTAFANKEELAQHLHQLEQARLRDHRKLGRDLKLFHIDDEVGQGLILWTPNGAVIRQELQTFISEELRKQGYAQVFTPHIGKLELYKTSGHFPYYKDAQFAPVLESDALARMV
;
A
#
# COMPACT_ATOMS: atom_id res chain seq x y z
N MET A 1 3.19 2.96 -19.88
CA MET A 1 3.60 1.61 -20.36
C MET A 1 2.37 0.70 -20.37
N PRO A 2 2.26 -0.28 -21.26
CA PRO A 2 1.18 -1.26 -21.18
C PRO A 2 1.29 -2.06 -19.87
N MET A 3 0.14 -2.40 -19.29
CA MET A 3 0.08 -3.27 -18.11
C MET A 3 0.56 -4.68 -18.43
N THR A 4 1.22 -5.33 -17.48
CA THR A 4 1.53 -6.76 -17.57
C THR A 4 0.25 -7.59 -17.41
N PRO A 5 0.24 -8.86 -17.85
CA PRO A 5 -0.92 -9.73 -17.67
C PRO A 5 -1.38 -9.87 -16.21
N LEU A 6 -0.44 -9.82 -15.25
CA LEU A 6 -0.78 -9.89 -13.83
C LEU A 6 -1.41 -8.58 -13.32
N GLU A 7 -0.92 -7.43 -13.78
CA GLU A 7 -1.54 -6.14 -13.47
C GLU A 7 -2.94 -6.03 -14.05
N GLU A 8 -3.19 -6.55 -15.26
CA GLU A 8 -4.54 -6.62 -15.84
C GLU A 8 -5.49 -7.49 -15.01
N ILE A 9 -5.03 -8.63 -14.49
CA ILE A 9 -5.79 -9.49 -13.57
C ILE A 9 -6.14 -8.70 -12.30
N ARG A 10 -5.17 -8.05 -11.68
CA ARG A 10 -5.33 -7.25 -10.46
C ARG A 10 -6.27 -6.08 -10.66
N HIS A 11 -6.09 -5.35 -11.76
CA HIS A 11 -6.96 -4.24 -12.13
C HIS A 11 -8.40 -4.70 -12.40
N SER A 12 -8.57 -5.81 -13.10
CA SER A 12 -9.91 -6.37 -13.32
C SER A 12 -10.56 -6.87 -12.02
N CYS A 13 -9.78 -7.42 -11.09
CA CYS A 13 -10.28 -7.77 -9.76
C CYS A 13 -10.74 -6.53 -8.97
N SER A 14 -10.12 -5.36 -9.13
CA SER A 14 -10.61 -4.13 -8.48
C SER A 14 -11.97 -3.71 -9.02
N HIS A 15 -12.23 -3.84 -10.33
CA HIS A 15 -13.54 -3.57 -10.91
C HIS A 15 -14.60 -4.59 -10.45
N VAL A 16 -14.24 -5.87 -10.35
CA VAL A 16 -15.13 -6.91 -9.81
C VAL A 16 -15.42 -6.66 -8.32
N LEU A 17 -14.46 -6.15 -7.54
CA LEU A 17 -14.70 -5.70 -6.17
C LEU A 17 -15.69 -4.53 -6.14
N ALA A 18 -15.51 -3.53 -7.00
CA ALA A 18 -16.42 -2.39 -7.10
C ALA A 18 -17.85 -2.83 -7.48
N THR A 19 -17.98 -3.78 -8.39
CA THR A 19 -19.27 -4.41 -8.75
C THR A 19 -19.91 -5.08 -7.52
N ALA A 20 -19.13 -5.88 -6.80
CA ALA A 20 -19.61 -6.58 -5.60
C ALA A 20 -20.03 -5.59 -4.49
N VAL A 21 -19.28 -4.49 -4.32
CA VAL A 21 -19.64 -3.44 -3.37
C VAL A 21 -20.97 -2.80 -3.75
N LEU A 22 -21.14 -2.39 -4.99
CA LEU A 22 -22.41 -1.75 -5.42
C LEU A 22 -23.60 -2.71 -5.38
N ARG A 23 -23.42 -4.01 -5.56
CA ARG A 23 -24.48 -5.02 -5.40
C ARG A 23 -24.94 -5.15 -3.95
N LEU A 24 -24.00 -5.12 -3.00
CA LEU A 24 -24.31 -5.29 -1.58
C LEU A 24 -24.62 -3.96 -0.87
N PHE A 25 -24.06 -2.86 -1.38
CA PHE A 25 -24.17 -1.50 -0.82
C PHE A 25 -24.39 -0.49 -1.97
N PRO A 26 -25.61 -0.39 -2.50
CA PRO A 26 -25.90 0.46 -3.68
C PRO A 26 -25.66 1.95 -3.45
N GLU A 27 -25.66 2.42 -2.19
CA GLU A 27 -25.38 3.79 -1.82
C GLU A 27 -23.90 4.18 -1.84
N ALA A 28 -22.99 3.19 -1.97
CA ALA A 28 -21.55 3.43 -1.94
C ALA A 28 -21.09 4.37 -3.07
N LYS A 29 -20.16 5.26 -2.75
CA LYS A 29 -19.52 6.13 -3.73
C LYS A 29 -18.08 5.67 -3.93
N LEU A 30 -17.70 5.49 -5.17
CA LEU A 30 -16.43 4.91 -5.58
C LEU A 30 -15.45 6.01 -5.99
N ASP A 31 -14.18 5.91 -5.55
CA ASP A 31 -13.12 6.79 -6.03
C ASP A 31 -12.23 6.08 -7.08
N ILE A 32 -11.22 5.34 -6.65
CA ILE A 32 -10.27 4.66 -7.56
C ILE A 32 -9.95 3.23 -7.10
N GLY A 33 -9.59 2.40 -8.07
CA GLY A 33 -9.20 1.01 -7.84
C GLY A 33 -8.01 0.55 -8.69
N PRO A 34 -6.78 1.08 -8.46
CA PRO A 34 -5.61 0.69 -9.24
C PRO A 34 -5.07 -0.68 -8.81
N PRO A 35 -4.34 -1.37 -9.72
CA PRO A 35 -3.46 -2.46 -9.34
C PRO A 35 -2.24 -1.93 -8.57
N THR A 36 -1.61 -2.79 -7.79
CA THR A 36 -0.35 -2.54 -7.07
C THR A 36 0.62 -3.70 -7.32
N ASP A 37 1.88 -3.54 -6.92
CA ASP A 37 2.91 -4.58 -7.07
C ASP A 37 2.55 -5.91 -6.41
N THR A 38 1.71 -5.89 -5.36
CA THR A 38 1.33 -7.08 -4.59
C THR A 38 -0.13 -7.46 -4.70
N GLY A 39 -0.96 -6.63 -5.35
CA GLY A 39 -2.41 -6.87 -5.43
C GLY A 39 -3.18 -5.73 -6.06
N PHE A 40 -4.26 -5.33 -5.44
CA PHE A 40 -5.12 -4.22 -5.82
C PHE A 40 -5.81 -3.63 -4.60
N TYR A 41 -6.42 -2.47 -4.77
CA TYR A 41 -7.36 -1.93 -3.79
C TYR A 41 -8.50 -1.19 -4.48
N TYR A 42 -9.52 -0.83 -3.70
CA TYR A 42 -10.53 0.15 -4.11
C TYR A 42 -10.87 1.08 -2.94
N ASP A 43 -10.97 2.38 -3.24
CA ASP A 43 -11.36 3.43 -2.31
C ASP A 43 -12.86 3.68 -2.39
N ILE A 44 -13.54 3.56 -1.26
CA ILE A 44 -14.99 3.54 -1.15
C ILE A 44 -15.44 4.52 -0.07
N ASP A 45 -16.36 5.40 -0.41
CA ASP A 45 -17.07 6.24 0.54
C ASP A 45 -18.43 5.60 0.86
N LEU A 46 -18.60 5.20 2.10
CA LEU A 46 -19.79 4.54 2.60
C LEU A 46 -19.92 4.85 4.10
N ASP A 47 -21.13 5.12 4.57
CA ASP A 47 -21.38 5.37 6.00
C ASP A 47 -21.26 4.08 6.83
N HIS A 48 -21.69 2.93 6.26
CA HIS A 48 -21.43 1.63 6.85
C HIS A 48 -19.90 1.37 6.90
N ARG A 49 -19.39 1.02 8.08
CA ARG A 49 -17.97 0.63 8.24
C ARG A 49 -17.80 -0.85 7.94
N PHE A 50 -17.00 -1.13 6.91
CA PHE A 50 -16.70 -2.50 6.56
C PHE A 50 -16.03 -3.26 7.70
N THR A 51 -16.45 -4.51 7.86
CA THR A 51 -15.96 -5.48 8.85
C THR A 51 -15.26 -6.66 8.15
N ALA A 52 -14.63 -7.52 8.94
CA ALA A 52 -14.05 -8.77 8.41
C ALA A 52 -15.14 -9.69 7.80
N GLU A 53 -16.36 -9.66 8.32
CA GLU A 53 -17.50 -10.42 7.79
C GLU A 53 -17.94 -9.87 6.42
N ASP A 54 -17.92 -8.55 6.26
CA ASP A 54 -18.22 -7.93 4.96
C ASP A 54 -17.18 -8.32 3.89
N LEU A 55 -15.90 -8.46 4.24
CA LEU A 55 -14.89 -8.97 3.31
C LEU A 55 -15.22 -10.37 2.80
N VAL A 56 -15.73 -11.24 3.67
CA VAL A 56 -16.16 -12.60 3.28
C VAL A 56 -17.36 -12.55 2.32
N ARG A 57 -18.34 -11.70 2.62
CA ARG A 57 -19.54 -11.50 1.77
C ARG A 57 -19.17 -10.89 0.41
N LEU A 58 -18.31 -9.87 0.42
CA LEU A 58 -17.81 -9.22 -0.80
C LEU A 58 -17.02 -10.21 -1.66
N GLU A 59 -16.14 -11.01 -1.07
CA GLU A 59 -15.38 -12.02 -1.81
C GLU A 59 -16.30 -13.08 -2.43
N ALA A 60 -17.34 -13.50 -1.71
CA ALA A 60 -18.35 -14.42 -2.26
C ALA A 60 -19.11 -13.80 -3.45
N GLU A 61 -19.48 -12.51 -3.36
CA GLU A 61 -20.13 -11.79 -4.46
C GLU A 61 -19.18 -11.59 -5.66
N MET A 62 -17.91 -11.27 -5.41
CA MET A 62 -16.88 -11.19 -6.45
C MET A 62 -16.75 -12.54 -7.22
N ARG A 63 -16.86 -13.68 -6.52
CA ARG A 63 -16.83 -14.99 -7.18
C ARG A 63 -18.02 -15.17 -8.11
N LYS A 64 -19.22 -14.75 -7.72
CA LYS A 64 -20.41 -14.78 -8.60
C LYS A 64 -20.20 -13.93 -9.85
N VAL A 65 -19.70 -12.68 -9.69
CA VAL A 65 -19.39 -11.80 -10.82
C VAL A 65 -18.34 -12.43 -11.74
N ALA A 66 -17.32 -13.10 -11.19
CA ALA A 66 -16.33 -13.81 -11.99
C ALA A 66 -16.96 -14.97 -12.78
N ASP A 67 -17.86 -15.74 -12.15
CA ASP A 67 -18.52 -16.89 -12.77
C ASP A 67 -19.56 -16.48 -13.83
N GLU A 68 -20.10 -15.26 -13.79
CA GLU A 68 -21.02 -14.70 -14.80
C GLU A 68 -20.34 -14.51 -16.17
N ASN A 69 -19.03 -14.66 -16.27
CA ASN A 69 -18.25 -14.56 -17.51
C ASN A 69 -18.50 -13.29 -18.31
N GLN A 70 -18.57 -12.16 -17.62
CA GLN A 70 -18.84 -10.85 -18.23
C GLN A 70 -17.63 -10.36 -19.05
N PRO A 71 -17.82 -9.82 -20.27
CA PRO A 71 -16.76 -9.18 -21.03
C PRO A 71 -16.38 -7.83 -20.39
N PHE A 72 -15.09 -7.48 -20.45
CA PHE A 72 -14.61 -6.12 -20.16
C PHE A 72 -14.57 -5.34 -21.48
N LEU A 73 -15.48 -4.38 -21.61
CA LEU A 73 -15.65 -3.59 -22.83
C LEU A 73 -15.13 -2.17 -22.62
N ARG A 74 -14.15 -1.77 -23.43
CA ARG A 74 -13.65 -0.40 -23.44
C ARG A 74 -14.49 0.48 -24.35
N LYS A 75 -14.89 1.66 -23.84
CA LYS A 75 -15.61 2.68 -24.59
C LYS A 75 -14.86 4.02 -24.49
N GLU A 76 -14.48 4.60 -25.62
CA GLU A 76 -13.97 5.98 -25.67
C GLU A 76 -15.15 6.93 -25.87
N VAL A 77 -15.18 8.03 -25.12
CA VAL A 77 -16.29 8.98 -25.08
C VAL A 77 -15.80 10.42 -25.06
N SER A 78 -16.69 11.37 -25.42
CA SER A 78 -16.43 12.79 -25.21
C SER A 78 -16.49 13.16 -23.72
N ARG A 79 -16.01 14.34 -23.37
CA ARG A 79 -16.06 14.83 -21.96
C ARG A 79 -17.50 15.02 -21.50
N GLU A 80 -18.37 15.52 -22.40
CA GLU A 80 -19.80 15.71 -22.12
C GLU A 80 -20.49 14.37 -21.87
N GLU A 81 -20.28 13.37 -22.73
CA GLU A 81 -20.80 12.03 -22.54
C GLU A 81 -20.27 11.37 -21.26
N ALA A 82 -19.01 11.62 -20.90
CA ALA A 82 -18.43 11.12 -19.65
C ALA A 82 -19.17 11.68 -18.41
N VAL A 83 -19.49 12.98 -18.41
CA VAL A 83 -20.27 13.60 -17.33
C VAL A 83 -21.65 12.97 -17.21
N GLU A 84 -22.33 12.73 -18.35
CA GLU A 84 -23.65 12.10 -18.37
C GLU A 84 -23.62 10.67 -17.80
N ILE A 85 -22.62 9.86 -18.21
CA ILE A 85 -22.43 8.50 -17.70
C ILE A 85 -22.22 8.51 -16.19
N ILE A 86 -21.34 9.38 -15.68
CA ILE A 86 -21.04 9.49 -14.25
C ILE A 86 -22.28 9.86 -13.46
N ARG A 87 -23.07 10.85 -13.93
CA ARG A 87 -24.33 11.30 -13.29
C ARG A 87 -25.38 10.20 -13.30
N ALA A 88 -25.57 9.54 -14.43
CA ALA A 88 -26.55 8.44 -14.55
C ALA A 88 -26.27 7.28 -13.58
N ARG A 89 -25.01 7.16 -13.11
CA ARG A 89 -24.60 6.14 -12.13
C ARG A 89 -24.56 6.66 -10.68
N GLY A 90 -24.87 7.93 -10.43
CA GLY A 90 -24.83 8.54 -9.10
C GLY A 90 -23.43 8.56 -8.48
N GLN A 91 -22.37 8.63 -9.31
CA GLN A 91 -20.98 8.57 -8.88
C GLN A 91 -20.25 9.92 -9.02
N GLU A 92 -20.99 11.02 -9.04
CA GLU A 92 -20.45 12.36 -9.29
C GLU A 92 -19.42 12.81 -8.27
N ARG A 93 -19.61 12.39 -7.02
CA ARG A 93 -18.88 12.92 -5.86
C ARG A 93 -17.37 12.87 -6.01
N TYR A 94 -16.85 11.80 -6.59
CA TYR A 94 -15.40 11.60 -6.81
C TYR A 94 -15.04 11.57 -8.29
N LYS A 95 -15.86 10.93 -9.12
CA LYS A 95 -15.53 10.69 -10.51
C LYS A 95 -15.50 11.96 -11.37
N LEU A 96 -16.30 12.99 -11.07
CA LEU A 96 -16.21 14.28 -11.77
C LEU A 96 -14.86 14.97 -11.49
N GLY A 97 -14.34 14.88 -10.27
CA GLY A 97 -13.01 15.37 -9.95
C GLY A 97 -11.91 14.62 -10.69
N ARG A 98 -12.03 13.27 -10.79
CA ARG A 98 -11.09 12.46 -11.57
C ARG A 98 -11.17 12.75 -13.06
N LEU A 99 -12.36 12.99 -13.60
CA LEU A 99 -12.55 13.41 -14.97
C LEU A 99 -11.90 14.77 -15.26
N ALA A 100 -11.98 15.71 -14.33
CA ALA A 100 -11.36 17.02 -14.44
C ALA A 100 -9.82 16.95 -14.44
N ASP A 101 -9.23 15.96 -13.80
CA ASP A 101 -7.77 15.73 -13.77
C ASP A 101 -7.22 15.26 -15.13
N ILE A 102 -8.07 14.79 -16.06
CA ILE A 102 -7.65 14.37 -17.40
C ILE A 102 -7.44 15.61 -18.26
N PRO A 103 -6.23 15.84 -18.81
CA PRO A 103 -5.93 17.00 -19.63
C PRO A 103 -6.87 17.13 -20.85
N GLU A 104 -7.02 18.36 -21.34
CA GLU A 104 -7.76 18.60 -22.59
C GLU A 104 -7.03 17.92 -23.78
N GLY A 105 -7.81 17.26 -24.63
CA GLY A 105 -7.28 16.55 -25.81
C GLY A 105 -6.84 15.11 -25.51
N GLU A 106 -6.77 14.67 -24.27
CA GLU A 106 -6.55 13.26 -23.95
C GLU A 106 -7.84 12.45 -24.10
N LYS A 107 -7.66 11.17 -24.48
CA LYS A 107 -8.76 10.23 -24.64
C LYS A 107 -9.37 9.85 -23.30
N ILE A 108 -10.66 10.07 -23.16
CA ILE A 108 -11.45 9.63 -22.02
C ILE A 108 -12.02 8.25 -22.33
N SER A 109 -11.76 7.28 -21.46
CA SER A 109 -12.29 5.93 -21.64
C SER A 109 -12.96 5.40 -20.38
N PHE A 110 -13.97 4.57 -20.60
CA PHE A 110 -14.66 3.79 -19.60
C PHE A 110 -14.45 2.31 -19.88
N TYR A 111 -14.45 1.52 -18.83
CA TYR A 111 -14.59 0.07 -18.95
C TYR A 111 -15.88 -0.38 -18.31
N GLN A 112 -16.59 -1.24 -19.04
CA GLN A 112 -17.85 -1.83 -18.61
C GLN A 112 -17.69 -3.34 -18.46
N ASN A 113 -18.16 -3.90 -17.35
CA ASN A 113 -18.38 -5.33 -17.17
C ASN A 113 -19.77 -5.54 -16.56
N GLY A 114 -20.64 -6.18 -17.31
CA GLY A 114 -22.05 -6.31 -16.93
C GLY A 114 -22.72 -4.96 -16.66
N GLU A 115 -23.30 -4.81 -15.48
CA GLU A 115 -23.92 -3.58 -15.02
C GLU A 115 -22.95 -2.49 -14.55
N PHE A 116 -21.70 -2.87 -14.24
CA PHE A 116 -20.70 -1.93 -13.75
C PHE A 116 -20.00 -1.20 -14.90
N ILE A 117 -19.85 0.10 -14.77
CA ILE A 117 -19.09 0.95 -15.69
C ILE A 117 -18.29 1.97 -14.89
N ASP A 118 -17.01 2.12 -15.18
CA ASP A 118 -16.11 3.03 -14.48
C ASP A 118 -15.17 3.79 -15.41
N LEU A 119 -14.85 5.04 -15.02
CA LEU A 119 -13.82 5.86 -15.66
C LEU A 119 -12.45 5.19 -15.46
N CYS A 120 -11.86 4.70 -16.53
CA CYS A 120 -10.66 3.90 -16.46
C CYS A 120 -9.84 3.97 -17.75
N ALA A 121 -8.53 4.21 -17.61
CA ALA A 121 -7.58 4.28 -18.73
C ALA A 121 -6.76 2.98 -18.90
N GLY A 122 -6.76 2.07 -17.92
CA GLY A 122 -5.97 0.86 -17.96
C GLY A 122 -6.52 -0.23 -18.85
N THR A 123 -5.78 -1.34 -18.95
CA THR A 123 -6.22 -2.54 -19.63
C THR A 123 -6.79 -3.55 -18.64
N HIS A 124 -7.62 -4.45 -19.14
CA HIS A 124 -8.32 -5.48 -18.37
C HIS A 124 -8.23 -6.84 -19.06
N VAL A 125 -8.48 -7.90 -18.31
CA VAL A 125 -8.71 -9.22 -18.89
C VAL A 125 -9.94 -9.20 -19.80
N ARG A 126 -9.99 -10.10 -20.78
CA ARG A 126 -11.10 -10.13 -21.75
C ARG A 126 -12.45 -10.49 -21.12
N TYR A 127 -12.46 -11.40 -20.13
CA TYR A 127 -13.69 -11.88 -19.47
C TYR A 127 -13.44 -12.06 -17.96
N SER A 128 -14.46 -11.80 -17.15
CA SER A 128 -14.41 -11.95 -15.69
C SER A 128 -14.09 -13.39 -15.24
N SER A 129 -14.43 -14.40 -16.04
CA SER A 129 -14.11 -15.81 -15.78
C SER A 129 -12.62 -16.15 -15.75
N LYS A 130 -11.75 -15.22 -16.18
CA LYS A 130 -10.28 -15.33 -16.01
C LYS A 130 -9.82 -15.05 -14.59
N LEU A 131 -10.66 -14.43 -13.77
CA LEU A 131 -10.36 -14.02 -12.40
C LEU A 131 -10.70 -15.14 -11.42
N LYS A 132 -9.84 -16.18 -11.35
CA LYS A 132 -10.08 -17.40 -10.55
C LYS A 132 -9.33 -17.43 -9.22
N ALA A 133 -8.29 -16.64 -9.08
CA ALA A 133 -7.35 -16.68 -7.96
C ALA A 133 -7.20 -15.29 -7.34
N PHE A 134 -8.12 -14.91 -6.47
CA PHE A 134 -8.07 -13.65 -5.71
C PHE A 134 -8.49 -13.84 -4.26
N LYS A 135 -8.09 -12.91 -3.41
CA LYS A 135 -8.42 -12.86 -2.00
C LYS A 135 -8.51 -11.41 -1.52
N LEU A 136 -9.55 -11.06 -0.77
CA LEU A 136 -9.59 -9.82 -0.01
C LEU A 136 -8.78 -9.98 1.28
N LEU A 137 -7.95 -8.99 1.60
CA LEU A 137 -6.95 -9.10 2.66
C LEU A 137 -7.29 -8.26 3.89
N SER A 138 -7.60 -6.98 3.70
CA SER A 138 -7.78 -6.05 4.81
C SER A 138 -8.56 -4.80 4.40
N ILE A 139 -8.98 -4.05 5.42
CA ILE A 139 -9.60 -2.73 5.30
C ILE A 139 -8.72 -1.72 6.02
N ALA A 140 -8.54 -0.55 5.41
CA ALA A 140 -7.84 0.57 6.03
C ALA A 140 -8.56 1.89 5.73
N GLY A 141 -8.29 2.92 6.52
CA GLY A 141 -8.65 4.29 6.18
C GLY A 141 -7.67 4.87 5.16
N ALA A 142 -8.16 5.62 4.19
CA ALA A 142 -7.34 6.36 3.24
C ALA A 142 -7.96 7.73 2.97
N TYR A 143 -7.20 8.81 3.09
CA TYR A 143 -7.71 10.13 2.76
C TYR A 143 -7.85 10.29 1.25
N HIS A 144 -8.98 10.86 0.80
CA HIS A 144 -9.17 11.15 -0.61
C HIS A 144 -8.00 11.98 -1.16
N ARG A 145 -7.40 11.52 -2.27
CA ARG A 145 -6.19 12.12 -2.88
C ARG A 145 -4.96 12.18 -1.96
N GLY A 146 -4.93 11.42 -0.88
CA GLY A 146 -3.81 11.41 0.07
C GLY A 146 -3.69 12.66 0.95
N ASP A 147 -4.68 13.56 0.94
CA ASP A 147 -4.68 14.78 1.75
C ASP A 147 -5.55 14.58 2.99
N GLU A 148 -4.97 14.69 4.17
CA GLU A 148 -5.63 14.51 5.47
C GLU A 148 -6.78 15.48 5.75
N ARG A 149 -6.84 16.61 5.00
CA ARG A 149 -7.94 17.58 5.08
C ARG A 149 -9.20 17.11 4.34
N ASN A 150 -9.07 16.13 3.45
CA ASN A 150 -10.17 15.54 2.71
C ASN A 150 -10.86 14.44 3.51
N LYS A 151 -12.05 14.03 3.03
CA LYS A 151 -12.80 12.93 3.65
C LYS A 151 -11.97 11.65 3.66
N GLN A 152 -11.98 10.96 4.79
CA GLN A 152 -11.42 9.63 4.92
C GLN A 152 -12.36 8.61 4.28
N LEU A 153 -11.85 7.87 3.31
CA LEU A 153 -12.50 6.77 2.61
C LEU A 153 -12.10 5.44 3.26
N GLN A 154 -12.85 4.40 2.95
CA GLN A 154 -12.50 3.03 3.31
C GLN A 154 -11.83 2.37 2.12
N ARG A 155 -10.60 1.90 2.32
CA ARG A 155 -9.81 1.20 1.32
C ARG A 155 -9.85 -0.29 1.61
N ILE A 156 -10.36 -1.05 0.65
CA ILE A 156 -10.33 -2.52 0.70
C ILE A 156 -9.15 -3.00 -0.12
N TYR A 157 -8.24 -3.72 0.52
CA TYR A 157 -7.10 -4.36 -0.14
C TYR A 157 -7.41 -5.79 -0.53
N GLY A 158 -6.98 -6.17 -1.71
CA GLY A 158 -7.03 -7.53 -2.20
C GLY A 158 -5.77 -7.91 -2.95
N THR A 159 -5.60 -9.19 -3.21
CA THR A 159 -4.54 -9.72 -4.07
C THR A 159 -5.12 -10.66 -5.11
N ALA A 160 -4.45 -10.79 -6.26
CA ALA A 160 -4.84 -11.71 -7.31
C ALA A 160 -3.61 -12.23 -8.07
N PHE A 161 -3.74 -13.46 -8.56
CA PHE A 161 -2.70 -14.18 -9.28
C PHE A 161 -3.28 -14.91 -10.49
N ALA A 162 -2.40 -15.41 -11.36
CA ALA A 162 -2.81 -16.12 -12.56
C ALA A 162 -3.51 -17.46 -12.24
N ASN A 163 -3.11 -18.11 -11.15
CA ASN A 163 -3.63 -19.40 -10.71
C ASN A 163 -3.76 -19.50 -9.17
N LYS A 164 -4.46 -20.54 -8.72
CA LYS A 164 -4.72 -20.76 -7.28
C LYS A 164 -3.48 -21.17 -6.49
N GLU A 165 -2.53 -21.80 -7.13
CA GLU A 165 -1.27 -22.25 -6.55
C GLU A 165 -0.39 -21.05 -6.16
N GLU A 166 -0.23 -20.10 -7.06
CA GLU A 166 0.48 -18.84 -6.78
C GLU A 166 -0.20 -18.02 -5.67
N LEU A 167 -1.54 -17.94 -5.70
CA LEU A 167 -2.30 -17.29 -4.64
C LEU A 167 -2.06 -17.98 -3.29
N ALA A 168 -2.13 -19.31 -3.24
CA ALA A 168 -1.92 -20.08 -2.00
C ALA A 168 -0.50 -19.89 -1.47
N GLN A 169 0.51 -19.89 -2.34
CA GLN A 169 1.90 -19.61 -1.98
C GLN A 169 2.06 -18.21 -1.39
N HIS A 170 1.47 -17.21 -2.03
CA HIS A 170 1.52 -15.83 -1.54
C HIS A 170 0.84 -15.67 -0.17
N LEU A 171 -0.35 -16.25 0.01
CA LEU A 171 -1.04 -16.21 1.30
C LEU A 171 -0.25 -16.92 2.40
N HIS A 172 0.40 -18.04 2.08
CA HIS A 172 1.32 -18.69 3.00
C HIS A 172 2.51 -17.80 3.37
N GLN A 173 3.11 -17.10 2.39
CA GLN A 173 4.19 -16.16 2.66
C GLN A 173 3.74 -14.99 3.58
N LEU A 174 2.55 -14.44 3.35
CA LEU A 174 1.98 -13.39 4.22
C LEU A 174 1.79 -13.89 5.66
N GLU A 175 1.27 -15.11 5.83
CA GLU A 175 1.10 -15.70 7.17
C GLU A 175 2.46 -15.97 7.84
N GLN A 176 3.45 -16.48 7.10
CA GLN A 176 4.81 -16.65 7.61
C GLN A 176 5.46 -15.31 7.99
N ALA A 177 5.26 -14.26 7.19
CA ALA A 177 5.74 -12.92 7.51
C ALA A 177 5.11 -12.39 8.80
N ARG A 178 3.79 -12.60 9.00
CA ARG A 178 3.09 -12.23 10.24
C ARG A 178 3.59 -12.98 11.47
N LEU A 179 3.84 -14.27 11.33
CA LEU A 179 4.39 -15.10 12.42
C LEU A 179 5.82 -14.72 12.78
N ARG A 180 6.59 -14.24 11.79
CA ARG A 180 7.99 -13.81 11.94
C ARG A 180 8.16 -12.31 12.17
N ASP A 181 7.08 -11.58 12.45
CA ASP A 181 7.18 -10.15 12.78
C ASP A 181 8.09 -9.95 13.99
N HIS A 182 9.17 -9.17 13.80
CA HIS A 182 10.18 -8.93 14.83
C HIS A 182 9.60 -8.31 16.11
N ARG A 183 8.52 -7.54 16.03
CA ARG A 183 7.84 -6.94 17.19
C ARG A 183 7.14 -8.01 18.02
N LYS A 184 6.52 -8.99 17.33
CA LYS A 184 5.91 -10.15 17.99
C LYS A 184 6.98 -11.03 18.60
N LEU A 185 7.94 -11.48 17.79
CA LEU A 185 9.03 -12.35 18.26
C LEU A 185 9.86 -11.70 19.34
N GLY A 186 10.16 -10.40 19.21
CA GLY A 186 10.91 -9.63 20.21
C GLY A 186 10.24 -9.63 21.58
N ARG A 187 8.91 -9.48 21.63
CA ARG A 187 8.13 -9.54 22.85
C ARG A 187 8.02 -10.97 23.40
N ASP A 188 7.62 -11.92 22.55
CA ASP A 188 7.36 -13.30 22.95
C ASP A 188 8.64 -13.98 23.47
N LEU A 189 9.79 -13.71 22.84
CA LEU A 189 11.10 -14.23 23.22
C LEU A 189 11.88 -13.31 24.19
N LYS A 190 11.29 -12.19 24.57
CA LYS A 190 11.92 -11.19 25.45
C LYS A 190 13.31 -10.76 24.94
N LEU A 191 13.39 -10.35 23.67
CA LEU A 191 14.66 -9.98 23.03
C LEU A 191 15.04 -8.52 23.28
N PHE A 192 14.05 -7.66 23.39
CA PHE A 192 14.25 -6.23 23.63
C PHE A 192 13.06 -5.60 24.35
N HIS A 193 13.28 -4.43 24.87
CA HIS A 193 12.30 -3.59 25.56
C HIS A 193 12.37 -2.15 25.04
N ILE A 194 11.24 -1.47 24.99
CA ILE A 194 11.12 -0.05 24.71
C ILE A 194 10.53 0.57 25.98
N ASP A 195 11.18 1.58 26.49
CA ASP A 195 10.79 2.28 27.71
C ASP A 195 10.56 3.75 27.41
N ASP A 196 9.45 4.30 27.90
CA ASP A 196 9.09 5.69 27.64
C ASP A 196 10.04 6.69 28.34
N GLU A 197 10.65 6.31 29.48
CA GLU A 197 11.65 7.12 30.17
C GLU A 197 12.95 7.21 29.36
N VAL A 198 13.28 6.17 28.59
CA VAL A 198 14.46 6.17 27.70
C VAL A 198 14.14 6.90 26.39
N GLY A 199 12.93 6.72 25.88
CA GLY A 199 12.43 7.39 24.69
C GLY A 199 11.99 6.43 23.58
N GLN A 200 11.03 6.88 22.80
CA GLN A 200 10.47 6.11 21.69
C GLN A 200 11.53 5.84 20.60
N GLY A 201 11.61 4.59 20.16
CA GLY A 201 12.59 4.17 19.14
C GLY A 201 13.99 3.85 19.69
N LEU A 202 14.25 4.08 20.98
CA LEU A 202 15.49 3.72 21.64
C LEU A 202 15.37 2.33 22.27
N ILE A 203 16.00 1.34 21.64
CA ILE A 203 15.83 -0.08 21.95
C ILE A 203 16.78 -0.51 23.07
N LEU A 204 16.22 -1.04 24.16
CA LEU A 204 16.96 -1.69 25.24
C LEU A 204 17.03 -3.20 24.95
N TRP A 205 18.24 -3.71 24.71
CA TRP A 205 18.47 -5.11 24.46
C TRP A 205 18.55 -5.89 25.78
N THR A 206 17.71 -6.91 25.89
CA THR A 206 17.78 -7.87 27.02
C THR A 206 18.93 -8.85 26.81
N PRO A 207 19.31 -9.66 27.84
CA PRO A 207 20.33 -10.69 27.67
C PRO A 207 20.09 -11.61 26.48
N ASN A 208 18.83 -12.06 26.24
CA ASN A 208 18.49 -12.93 25.12
C ASN A 208 18.73 -12.22 23.76
N GLY A 209 18.32 -10.98 23.65
CA GLY A 209 18.53 -10.18 22.43
C GLY A 209 20.00 -9.80 22.23
N ALA A 210 20.73 -9.56 23.31
CA ALA A 210 22.16 -9.23 23.25
C ALA A 210 22.98 -10.38 22.68
N VAL A 211 22.66 -11.63 23.04
CA VAL A 211 23.33 -12.82 22.48
C VAL A 211 23.08 -12.88 20.97
N ILE A 212 21.84 -12.78 20.51
CA ILE A 212 21.52 -12.83 19.07
C ILE A 212 22.25 -11.72 18.33
N ARG A 213 22.24 -10.49 18.88
CA ARG A 213 22.92 -9.35 18.28
C ARG A 213 24.44 -9.58 18.18
N GLN A 214 25.05 -10.14 19.23
CA GLN A 214 26.48 -10.43 19.26
C GLN A 214 26.85 -11.49 18.22
N GLU A 215 26.09 -12.58 18.12
CA GLU A 215 26.35 -13.63 17.13
C GLU A 215 26.25 -13.11 15.70
N LEU A 216 25.20 -12.32 15.40
CA LEU A 216 25.06 -11.69 14.06
C LEU A 216 26.21 -10.71 13.76
N GLN A 217 26.63 -9.91 14.74
CA GLN A 217 27.73 -8.97 14.57
C GLN A 217 29.06 -9.69 14.34
N THR A 218 29.32 -10.76 15.07
CA THR A 218 30.51 -11.61 14.91
C THR A 218 30.52 -12.24 13.52
N PHE A 219 29.41 -12.88 13.14
CA PHE A 219 29.27 -13.50 11.81
C PHE A 219 29.58 -12.52 10.67
N ILE A 220 28.91 -11.36 10.65
CA ILE A 220 29.12 -10.34 9.60
C ILE A 220 30.58 -9.83 9.60
N SER A 221 31.17 -9.57 10.77
CA SER A 221 32.54 -9.08 10.88
C SER A 221 33.54 -10.10 10.33
N GLU A 222 33.32 -11.38 10.58
CA GLU A 222 34.16 -12.46 10.07
C GLU A 222 34.02 -12.64 8.54
N GLU A 223 32.79 -12.62 8.01
CA GLU A 223 32.56 -12.73 6.58
C GLU A 223 33.16 -11.55 5.80
N LEU A 224 33.01 -10.33 6.31
CA LEU A 224 33.63 -9.15 5.69
C LEU A 224 35.15 -9.22 5.72
N ARG A 225 35.75 -9.69 6.83
CA ARG A 225 37.20 -9.89 6.94
C ARG A 225 37.72 -10.90 5.93
N LYS A 226 37.02 -12.02 5.71
CA LYS A 226 37.35 -13.02 4.67
C LYS A 226 37.35 -12.42 3.25
N GLN A 227 36.53 -11.40 3.02
CA GLN A 227 36.45 -10.66 1.75
C GLN A 227 37.46 -9.52 1.65
N GLY A 228 38.35 -9.33 2.65
CA GLY A 228 39.39 -8.31 2.65
C GLY A 228 38.96 -6.93 3.18
N TYR A 229 37.75 -6.80 3.76
CA TYR A 229 37.33 -5.54 4.39
C TYR A 229 37.99 -5.36 5.76
N ALA A 230 38.46 -4.13 6.03
CA ALA A 230 38.93 -3.72 7.36
C ALA A 230 37.82 -3.08 8.16
N GLN A 231 37.67 -3.51 9.40
CA GLN A 231 36.71 -2.93 10.32
C GLN A 231 37.21 -1.58 10.86
N VAL A 232 36.34 -0.58 10.89
CA VAL A 232 36.59 0.73 11.47
C VAL A 232 35.48 1.09 12.45
N PHE A 233 35.78 1.94 13.43
CA PHE A 233 34.82 2.53 14.35
C PHE A 233 34.82 4.03 14.16
N THR A 234 33.68 4.58 13.77
CA THR A 234 33.48 6.02 13.57
C THR A 234 32.58 6.60 14.66
N PRO A 235 32.73 7.90 15.01
CA PRO A 235 31.81 8.54 15.93
C PRO A 235 30.39 8.63 15.36
N HIS A 236 29.39 8.65 16.25
CA HIS A 236 27.98 8.74 15.85
C HIS A 236 27.55 10.17 15.50
N ILE A 237 28.33 11.18 15.89
CA ILE A 237 28.10 12.59 15.58
C ILE A 237 29.30 13.16 14.84
N GLY A 238 29.04 14.15 13.98
CA GLY A 238 30.07 14.86 13.22
C GLY A 238 29.75 16.34 13.13
N LYS A 239 30.74 17.15 12.71
CA LYS A 239 30.53 18.58 12.49
C LYS A 239 29.57 18.80 11.32
N LEU A 240 28.71 19.82 11.42
CA LEU A 240 27.74 20.17 10.38
C LEU A 240 28.40 20.43 9.02
N GLU A 241 29.62 20.95 9.00
CA GLU A 241 30.38 21.21 7.77
C GLU A 241 30.61 19.93 6.94
N LEU A 242 30.81 18.78 7.59
CA LEU A 242 30.94 17.49 6.90
C LEU A 242 29.66 17.16 6.11
N TYR A 243 28.50 17.38 6.71
CA TYR A 243 27.19 17.14 6.08
C TYR A 243 26.87 18.15 4.96
N LYS A 244 27.36 19.39 5.10
CA LYS A 244 27.29 20.39 4.01
C LYS A 244 28.18 19.98 2.83
N THR A 245 29.39 19.54 3.09
CA THR A 245 30.35 19.11 2.05
C THR A 245 29.84 17.89 1.29
N SER A 246 29.19 16.95 1.97
CA SER A 246 28.59 15.75 1.35
C SER A 246 27.21 15.99 0.70
N GLY A 247 26.66 17.21 0.79
CA GLY A 247 25.35 17.57 0.24
C GLY A 247 24.14 17.07 1.03
N HIS A 248 24.36 16.36 2.16
CA HIS A 248 23.26 15.87 2.99
C HIS A 248 22.49 17.02 3.69
N PHE A 249 23.15 18.10 4.00
CA PHE A 249 22.54 19.29 4.54
C PHE A 249 22.66 20.45 3.52
N PRO A 250 21.59 21.20 3.18
CA PRO A 250 20.24 21.14 3.77
C PRO A 250 19.27 20.15 3.11
N TYR A 251 19.71 19.36 2.12
CA TYR A 251 18.81 18.55 1.29
C TYR A 251 17.95 17.56 2.12
N TYR A 252 18.54 16.90 3.12
CA TYR A 252 17.86 15.96 4.00
C TYR A 252 17.59 16.51 5.41
N LYS A 253 17.54 17.85 5.59
CA LYS A 253 17.41 18.44 6.94
C LYS A 253 16.18 17.95 7.71
N ASP A 254 15.07 17.67 7.01
CA ASP A 254 13.82 17.23 7.62
C ASP A 254 13.86 15.75 8.09
N ALA A 255 14.85 14.99 7.63
CA ALA A 255 15.14 13.62 8.05
C ALA A 255 16.35 13.51 8.99
N GLN A 256 16.89 14.63 9.46
CA GLN A 256 18.03 14.71 10.36
C GLN A 256 17.65 15.35 11.68
N PHE A 257 18.32 14.94 12.77
CA PHE A 257 18.22 15.68 14.03
C PHE A 257 18.77 17.10 13.82
N ALA A 258 18.16 18.06 14.52
CA ALA A 258 18.65 19.42 14.51
C ALA A 258 20.12 19.47 14.99
N PRO A 259 20.96 20.33 14.40
CA PRO A 259 22.33 20.51 14.89
C PRO A 259 22.35 20.90 16.37
N VAL A 260 23.20 20.24 17.14
CA VAL A 260 23.46 20.63 18.53
C VAL A 260 24.32 21.88 18.50
N LEU A 261 23.83 22.95 19.13
CA LEU A 261 24.61 24.19 19.30
C LEU A 261 25.41 24.09 20.60
N GLU A 262 26.72 24.16 20.50
CA GLU A 262 27.60 24.32 21.65
C GLU A 262 27.39 25.71 22.21
N SER A 263 26.80 25.82 23.39
CA SER A 263 26.77 27.12 24.11
C SER A 263 28.02 27.23 24.94
N ASP A 264 28.58 28.43 25.03
CA ASP A 264 29.75 28.75 25.91
C ASP A 264 29.52 28.38 27.38
N ALA A 265 28.26 28.17 27.79
CA ALA A 265 27.89 27.71 29.10
C ALA A 265 28.17 26.22 29.36
N LEU A 266 28.10 25.36 28.31
CA LEU A 266 28.43 23.93 28.41
C LEU A 266 29.93 23.68 28.37
N ALA A 267 30.69 24.51 27.65
CA ALA A 267 32.16 24.42 27.57
C ALA A 267 32.88 24.69 28.91
N ARG A 268 32.16 25.23 29.88
CA ARG A 268 32.71 25.50 31.24
C ARG A 268 32.38 24.43 32.28
N MET A 269 31.68 23.36 31.89
CA MET A 269 31.27 22.26 32.79
C MET A 269 31.99 20.93 32.51
N VAL A 270 33.05 20.92 31.69
CA VAL A 270 33.91 19.75 31.46
C VAL A 270 35.30 20.02 31.98
#